data_f00622ea6687ce25840725b137993fe4
#
_entry.id   f00622ea6687ce25840725b137993fe4
#
_cell.length_a   1.000
_cell.length_b   1.000
_cell.length_c   1.000
_cell.angle_alpha   90.00
_cell.angle_beta   90.00
_cell.angle_gamma   90.00
#
_symmetry.space_group_name_H-M   'P 1'
#
loop_
_entity.id
_entity.type
_entity.pdbx_description
1 polymer ?
#
loop_
_entity_poly.entity_id
_entity_poly.type
_entity_poly.pdbx_seq_one_letter_code
_entity_poly.pdbx_strand_id
1 'polypeptide(L)'
;MKKKLINTIVDNLKTLFYALIIAVLIRSLFFQPFYIPSSSMEPTLLIGDRIFVSKYTYGYSKHSFPFSPQIFEGRILSDEPEYGDLVVFKTPVDNRTDYIKRLIGLPGDTIQFIEGKIFLNDQEIQIKKVENPFYIRCGSYTPEVNGFIETLPNGTEYVAVYNREGTMKNTDKYIVPENHYFFLGDNRDCSKDSRFLSSVGYVSKENLVGNAKMIFFSNDTMSGSIFKFWNWNESLRLKRFFEILK
;
A
#
# COMPACT_ATOMS: atom_id res chain seq x y z
N MET A 1 47.38 16.68 20.73
CA MET A 1 46.65 15.60 19.97
C MET A 1 45.29 15.27 20.56
N LYS A 2 45.12 14.89 21.84
CA LYS A 2 43.84 14.46 22.44
C LYS A 2 42.71 15.50 22.26
N LYS A 3 42.95 16.81 22.49
CA LYS A 3 41.90 17.83 22.39
C LYS A 3 41.37 18.02 20.96
N LYS A 4 42.25 17.91 19.93
CA LYS A 4 41.85 17.97 18.50
C LYS A 4 40.95 16.75 18.15
N LEU A 5 41.32 15.56 18.62
CA LEU A 5 40.54 14.35 18.41
C LEU A 5 39.15 14.45 19.04
N ILE A 6 39.06 14.94 20.29
CA ILE A 6 37.79 15.14 21.02
C ILE A 6 36.90 16.12 20.25
N ASN A 7 37.44 17.26 19.79
CA ASN A 7 36.66 18.24 19.03
C ASN A 7 36.12 17.62 17.73
N THR A 8 36.94 16.86 17.00
CA THR A 8 36.50 16.19 15.76
C THR A 8 35.37 15.19 16.05
N ILE A 9 35.46 14.41 17.14
CA ILE A 9 34.39 13.47 17.53
C ILE A 9 33.10 14.23 17.87
N VAL A 10 33.19 15.32 18.63
CA VAL A 10 32.03 16.15 19.01
C VAL A 10 31.37 16.74 17.76
N ASP A 11 32.15 17.25 16.80
CA ASP A 11 31.62 17.85 15.57
C ASP A 11 30.96 16.78 14.67
N ASN A 12 31.54 15.58 14.59
CA ASN A 12 30.92 14.47 13.88
C ASN A 12 29.60 14.01 14.54
N LEU A 13 29.56 13.98 15.88
CA LEU A 13 28.32 13.64 16.62
C LEU A 13 27.22 14.70 16.40
N LYS A 14 27.57 15.99 16.40
CA LYS A 14 26.61 17.06 16.07
C LYS A 14 26.08 16.91 14.64
N THR A 15 26.95 16.66 13.67
CA THR A 15 26.56 16.45 12.28
C THR A 15 25.59 15.26 12.16
N LEU A 16 25.92 14.14 12.80
CA LEU A 16 25.06 12.96 12.83
C LEU A 16 23.68 13.26 13.48
N PHE A 17 23.69 14.03 14.56
CA PHE A 17 22.46 14.43 15.26
C PHE A 17 21.56 15.30 14.38
N TYR A 18 22.11 16.32 13.70
CA TYR A 18 21.34 17.14 12.77
C TYR A 18 20.84 16.35 11.57
N ALA A 19 21.66 15.46 11.01
CA ALA A 19 21.26 14.59 9.91
C ALA A 19 20.09 13.66 10.32
N LEU A 20 20.11 13.13 11.54
CA LEU A 20 19.03 12.31 12.08
C LEU A 20 17.72 13.11 12.24
N ILE A 21 17.82 14.34 12.78
CA ILE A 21 16.64 15.23 12.90
C ILE A 21 16.03 15.49 11.52
N ILE A 22 16.85 15.87 10.54
CA ILE A 22 16.39 16.16 9.19
C ILE A 22 15.74 14.90 8.57
N ALA A 23 16.35 13.74 8.73
CA ALA A 23 15.80 12.47 8.24
C ALA A 23 14.45 12.14 8.87
N VAL A 24 14.30 12.34 10.18
CA VAL A 24 13.03 12.14 10.90
C VAL A 24 11.96 13.13 10.42
N LEU A 25 12.33 14.40 10.21
CA LEU A 25 11.41 15.42 9.70
C LEU A 25 10.92 15.06 8.28
N ILE A 26 11.84 14.72 7.37
CA ILE A 26 11.49 14.31 6.00
C ILE A 26 10.57 13.10 6.03
N ARG A 27 10.90 12.06 6.80
CA ARG A 27 10.10 10.84 6.94
C ARG A 27 8.72 11.09 7.51
N SER A 28 8.58 12.01 8.46
CA SER A 28 7.32 12.30 9.15
C SER A 28 6.41 13.23 8.35
N LEU A 29 6.98 14.20 7.63
CA LEU A 29 6.20 15.26 6.99
C LEU A 29 6.05 15.08 5.48
N PHE A 30 6.99 14.42 4.80
CA PHE A 30 6.97 14.34 3.34
C PHE A 30 6.80 12.91 2.84
N PHE A 31 7.88 12.15 2.76
CA PHE A 31 7.91 10.83 2.15
C PHE A 31 8.51 9.78 3.06
N GLN A 32 7.83 8.68 3.18
CA GLN A 32 8.34 7.50 3.88
C GLN A 32 8.56 6.35 2.90
N PRO A 33 9.77 5.74 2.88
CA PRO A 33 9.99 4.52 2.12
C PRO A 33 9.33 3.33 2.80
N PHE A 34 8.69 2.46 1.99
CA PHE A 34 8.15 1.17 2.40
C PHE A 34 8.66 0.05 1.50
N TYR A 35 8.77 -1.13 2.07
CA TYR A 35 9.10 -2.37 1.38
C TYR A 35 7.83 -3.20 1.21
N ILE A 36 7.65 -3.84 0.05
CA ILE A 36 6.51 -4.71 -0.25
C ILE A 36 6.89 -6.17 0.03
N PRO A 37 6.40 -6.76 1.13
CA PRO A 37 6.75 -8.13 1.51
C PRO A 37 5.77 -9.17 0.99
N SER A 38 4.61 -8.78 0.48
CA SER A 38 3.51 -9.69 0.13
C SER A 38 2.99 -9.45 -1.29
N SER A 39 2.37 -10.48 -1.84
CA SER A 39 1.79 -10.48 -3.19
C SER A 39 0.37 -9.93 -3.28
N SER A 40 -0.18 -9.42 -2.18
CA SER A 40 -1.60 -9.02 -2.13
C SER A 40 -1.98 -7.87 -3.08
N MET A 41 -0.98 -7.15 -3.60
CA MET A 41 -1.15 -6.05 -4.56
C MET A 41 -0.56 -6.37 -5.94
N GLU A 42 -0.15 -7.62 -6.19
CA GLU A 42 0.23 -8.06 -7.54
C GLU A 42 -1.00 -8.00 -8.47
N PRO A 43 -0.85 -7.59 -9.71
CA PRO A 43 0.39 -7.29 -10.42
C PRO A 43 0.90 -5.86 -10.25
N THR A 44 0.14 -4.97 -9.61
CA THR A 44 0.49 -3.54 -9.45
C THR A 44 1.78 -3.36 -8.64
N LEU A 45 1.88 -4.01 -7.49
CA LEU A 45 3.08 -4.02 -6.66
C LEU A 45 3.58 -5.45 -6.47
N LEU A 46 4.85 -5.67 -6.76
CA LEU A 46 5.49 -6.97 -6.65
C LEU A 46 6.27 -7.12 -5.34
N ILE A 47 6.37 -8.34 -4.84
CA ILE A 47 7.27 -8.63 -3.71
C ILE A 47 8.69 -8.17 -4.05
N GLY A 48 9.28 -7.35 -3.16
CA GLY A 48 10.61 -6.77 -3.36
C GLY A 48 10.62 -5.34 -3.89
N ASP A 49 9.46 -4.79 -4.25
CA ASP A 49 9.34 -3.36 -4.55
C ASP A 49 9.59 -2.51 -3.31
N ARG A 50 10.21 -1.35 -3.51
CA ARG A 50 10.33 -0.29 -2.52
C ARG A 50 9.67 0.95 -3.06
N ILE A 51 8.71 1.47 -2.30
CA ILE A 51 7.86 2.57 -2.70
C ILE A 51 8.06 3.79 -1.82
N PHE A 52 7.86 4.96 -2.39
CA PHE A 52 7.69 6.19 -1.62
C PHE A 52 6.21 6.47 -1.39
N VAL A 53 5.88 6.70 -0.13
CA VAL A 53 4.53 7.04 0.34
C VAL A 53 4.53 8.49 0.81
N SER A 54 3.66 9.31 0.22
CA SER A 54 3.49 10.70 0.61
C SER A 54 2.60 10.81 1.84
N LYS A 55 3.10 11.48 2.88
CA LYS A 55 2.37 11.69 4.14
C LYS A 55 1.37 12.84 4.05
N TYR A 56 1.76 13.89 3.32
CA TYR A 56 0.97 15.13 3.23
C TYR A 56 -0.31 14.97 2.41
N THR A 57 -0.42 13.93 1.54
CA THR A 57 -1.58 13.75 0.66
C THR A 57 -2.90 13.67 1.43
N TYR A 58 -2.90 13.01 2.59
CA TYR A 58 -4.13 12.93 3.41
C TYR A 58 -4.01 13.71 4.73
N GLY A 59 -2.98 14.56 4.87
CA GLY A 59 -2.66 15.26 6.12
C GLY A 59 -2.04 14.34 7.16
N TYR A 60 -1.97 14.80 8.40
CA TYR A 60 -1.16 14.18 9.46
C TYR A 60 -2.03 13.65 10.58
N SER A 61 -1.78 12.41 11.00
CA SER A 61 -2.30 11.78 12.22
C SER A 61 -1.14 11.35 13.11
N LYS A 62 -1.41 10.79 14.27
CA LYS A 62 -0.38 10.17 15.13
C LYS A 62 0.49 9.16 14.37
N HIS A 63 -0.06 8.46 13.37
CA HIS A 63 0.65 7.49 12.53
C HIS A 63 1.60 8.12 11.50
N SER A 64 1.62 9.43 11.36
CA SER A 64 2.61 10.13 10.53
C SER A 64 3.98 10.17 11.20
N PHE A 65 4.05 10.03 12.52
CA PHE A 65 5.27 10.11 13.32
C PHE A 65 5.82 8.73 13.71
N PRO A 66 7.14 8.59 13.92
CA PRO A 66 7.72 7.36 14.45
C PRO A 66 7.05 6.95 15.76
N PHE A 67 6.77 5.64 15.91
CA PHE A 67 6.13 5.04 17.08
C PHE A 67 4.69 5.48 17.37
N SER A 68 4.06 6.24 16.46
CA SER A 68 2.67 6.70 16.58
C SER A 68 2.34 7.34 17.94
N PRO A 69 3.08 8.38 18.37
CA PRO A 69 2.86 9.02 19.67
C PRO A 69 1.48 9.68 19.70
N GLN A 70 0.79 9.57 20.85
CA GLN A 70 -0.52 10.22 21.04
C GLN A 70 -0.34 11.70 21.40
N ILE A 71 0.10 12.51 20.43
CA ILE A 71 0.34 13.95 20.60
C ILE A 71 -0.98 14.71 20.39
N PHE A 72 -1.85 14.21 19.51
CA PHE A 72 -3.17 14.76 19.21
C PHE A 72 -4.09 13.64 18.71
N GLU A 73 -5.39 13.89 18.74
CA GLU A 73 -6.41 13.01 18.20
C GLU A 73 -6.86 13.49 16.82
N GLY A 74 -7.31 12.53 16.00
CA GLY A 74 -7.81 12.81 14.66
C GLY A 74 -6.70 13.14 13.67
N ARG A 75 -7.01 14.01 12.72
CA ARG A 75 -6.14 14.34 11.59
C ARG A 75 -6.15 15.84 11.29
N ILE A 76 -4.97 16.42 11.05
CA ILE A 76 -4.79 17.83 10.70
C ILE A 76 -4.39 17.98 9.23
N LEU A 77 -4.79 19.10 8.59
CA LEU A 77 -4.57 19.37 7.17
C LEU A 77 -5.04 18.21 6.29
N SER A 78 -6.23 17.69 6.58
CA SER A 78 -6.68 16.46 5.95
C SER A 78 -7.35 16.75 4.60
N ASP A 79 -6.88 16.02 3.57
CA ASP A 79 -7.57 15.82 2.32
C ASP A 79 -8.28 14.47 2.30
N GLU A 80 -9.28 14.33 1.44
CA GLU A 80 -10.01 13.09 1.28
C GLU A 80 -9.29 12.18 0.25
N PRO A 81 -9.17 10.89 0.56
CA PRO A 81 -8.73 9.91 -0.42
C PRO A 81 -9.74 9.75 -1.56
N GLU A 82 -9.25 9.40 -2.75
CA GLU A 82 -10.06 9.18 -3.93
C GLU A 82 -10.13 7.69 -4.32
N TYR A 83 -11.17 7.31 -5.05
CA TYR A 83 -11.25 5.97 -5.63
C TYR A 83 -10.00 5.62 -6.41
N GLY A 84 -9.48 4.42 -6.18
CA GLY A 84 -8.30 3.91 -6.87
C GLY A 84 -6.98 4.22 -6.18
N ASP A 85 -6.94 5.12 -5.19
CA ASP A 85 -5.73 5.43 -4.44
C ASP A 85 -5.08 4.18 -3.84
N LEU A 86 -3.77 4.08 -3.98
CA LEU A 86 -2.95 3.06 -3.31
C LEU A 86 -2.53 3.58 -1.94
N VAL A 87 -3.23 3.12 -0.90
CA VAL A 87 -3.10 3.68 0.44
C VAL A 87 -2.36 2.75 1.37
N VAL A 88 -1.33 3.29 2.05
CA VAL A 88 -0.74 2.64 3.21
C VAL A 88 -1.52 3.07 4.45
N PHE A 89 -1.91 2.09 5.25
CA PHE A 89 -2.66 2.32 6.49
C PHE A 89 -2.25 1.35 7.60
N LYS A 90 -2.50 1.72 8.84
CA LYS A 90 -2.39 0.83 10.00
C LYS A 90 -3.64 -0.05 10.09
N THR A 91 -3.44 -1.37 10.25
CA THR A 91 -4.59 -2.28 10.38
C THR A 91 -5.41 -1.93 11.63
N PRO A 92 -6.75 -1.92 11.54
CA PRO A 92 -7.61 -1.61 12.69
C PRO A 92 -7.44 -2.59 13.87
N VAL A 93 -7.05 -3.83 13.59
CA VAL A 93 -6.93 -4.87 14.63
C VAL A 93 -5.83 -4.59 15.65
N ASP A 94 -4.67 -4.08 15.21
CA ASP A 94 -3.53 -3.88 16.09
C ASP A 94 -2.99 -2.45 16.11
N ASN A 95 -3.43 -1.59 15.18
CA ASN A 95 -2.97 -0.22 14.98
C ASN A 95 -1.44 -0.08 14.84
N ARG A 96 -0.77 -1.15 14.42
CA ARG A 96 0.70 -1.25 14.31
C ARG A 96 1.16 -1.72 12.95
N THR A 97 0.55 -2.76 12.42
CA THR A 97 0.95 -3.39 11.15
C THR A 97 0.55 -2.50 9.98
N ASP A 98 1.52 -2.20 9.12
CA ASP A 98 1.27 -1.44 7.88
C ASP A 98 0.76 -2.37 6.80
N TYR A 99 -0.38 -2.02 6.20
CA TYR A 99 -0.91 -2.63 4.99
C TYR A 99 -0.93 -1.61 3.86
N ILE A 100 -0.84 -2.11 2.64
CA ILE A 100 -1.11 -1.32 1.43
C ILE A 100 -2.21 -2.02 0.64
N LYS A 101 -3.24 -1.25 0.25
CA LYS A 101 -4.37 -1.71 -0.53
C LYS A 101 -4.89 -0.59 -1.41
N ARG A 102 -5.76 -0.94 -2.37
CA ARG A 102 -6.46 0.01 -3.23
C ARG A 102 -7.79 0.41 -2.62
N LEU A 103 -8.06 1.71 -2.64
CA LEU A 103 -9.31 2.28 -2.15
C LEU A 103 -10.44 2.03 -3.16
N ILE A 104 -11.47 1.32 -2.70
CA ILE A 104 -12.63 0.94 -3.53
C ILE A 104 -13.91 1.59 -3.03
N GLY A 105 -14.06 1.80 -1.72
CA GLY A 105 -15.27 2.39 -1.14
C GLY A 105 -14.96 3.56 -0.23
N LEU A 106 -15.68 4.66 -0.45
CA LEU A 106 -15.66 5.89 0.33
C LEU A 106 -16.73 5.84 1.44
N PRO A 107 -16.70 6.75 2.44
CA PRO A 107 -17.75 6.86 3.44
C PRO A 107 -19.15 6.95 2.82
N GLY A 108 -20.08 6.12 3.30
CA GLY A 108 -21.46 6.05 2.78
C GLY A 108 -21.66 5.08 1.61
N ASP A 109 -20.58 4.62 0.96
CA ASP A 109 -20.70 3.68 -0.16
C ASP A 109 -21.20 2.31 0.28
N THR A 110 -21.82 1.61 -0.66
CA THR A 110 -22.17 0.20 -0.53
C THR A 110 -21.36 -0.65 -1.49
N ILE A 111 -20.76 -1.72 -0.99
CA ILE A 111 -19.99 -2.68 -1.79
C ILE A 111 -20.62 -4.05 -1.65
N GLN A 112 -20.79 -4.77 -2.75
CA GLN A 112 -21.28 -6.14 -2.76
C GLN A 112 -20.57 -6.96 -3.83
N PHE A 113 -20.29 -8.22 -3.54
CA PHE A 113 -19.83 -9.17 -4.54
C PHE A 113 -21.01 -10.08 -4.92
N ILE A 114 -21.28 -10.16 -6.22
CA ILE A 114 -22.31 -11.04 -6.79
C ILE A 114 -21.68 -11.81 -7.94
N GLU A 115 -21.62 -13.13 -7.85
CA GLU A 115 -20.95 -14.00 -8.83
C GLU A 115 -19.50 -13.56 -9.15
N GLY A 116 -18.78 -13.10 -8.13
CA GLY A 116 -17.40 -12.62 -8.26
C GLY A 116 -17.25 -11.24 -8.92
N LYS A 117 -18.35 -10.57 -9.25
CA LYS A 117 -18.36 -9.20 -9.76
C LYS A 117 -18.54 -8.21 -8.61
N ILE A 118 -17.92 -7.04 -8.72
CA ILE A 118 -18.05 -5.98 -7.72
C ILE A 118 -19.20 -5.05 -8.11
N PHE A 119 -20.09 -4.83 -7.17
CA PHE A 119 -21.11 -3.79 -7.23
C PHE A 119 -20.75 -2.69 -6.24
N LEU A 120 -20.60 -1.48 -6.75
CA LEU A 120 -20.37 -0.27 -5.96
C LEU A 120 -21.61 0.62 -6.12
N ASN A 121 -22.30 0.92 -5.00
CA ASN A 121 -23.55 1.68 -5.00
C ASN A 121 -24.61 1.06 -5.94
N ASP A 122 -24.75 -0.25 -5.87
CA ASP A 122 -25.66 -1.05 -6.70
C ASP A 122 -25.37 -1.03 -8.21
N GLN A 123 -24.24 -0.47 -8.63
CA GLN A 123 -23.77 -0.47 -10.01
C GLN A 123 -22.58 -1.42 -10.19
N GLU A 124 -22.65 -2.32 -11.17
CA GLU A 124 -21.53 -3.20 -11.51
C GLU A 124 -20.33 -2.38 -11.98
N ILE A 125 -19.15 -2.60 -11.37
CA ILE A 125 -17.90 -2.01 -11.86
C ILE A 125 -17.59 -2.59 -13.24
N GLN A 126 -17.31 -1.70 -14.20
CA GLN A 126 -16.95 -2.09 -15.55
C GLN A 126 -15.64 -2.90 -15.53
N ILE A 127 -15.64 -4.04 -16.19
CA ILE A 127 -14.48 -4.92 -16.29
C ILE A 127 -14.19 -5.27 -17.74
N LYS A 128 -12.89 -5.29 -18.09
CA LYS A 128 -12.38 -5.79 -19.37
C LYS A 128 -11.33 -6.85 -19.11
N LYS A 129 -11.54 -8.07 -19.63
CA LYS A 129 -10.58 -9.16 -19.46
C LYS A 129 -9.27 -8.84 -20.20
N VAL A 130 -8.14 -9.06 -19.53
CA VAL A 130 -6.80 -9.01 -20.14
C VAL A 130 -6.57 -10.32 -20.91
N GLU A 131 -6.00 -10.24 -22.11
CA GLU A 131 -5.83 -11.40 -22.99
C GLU A 131 -4.89 -12.46 -22.41
N ASN A 132 -3.77 -12.02 -21.83
CA ASN A 132 -2.79 -12.94 -21.27
C ASN A 132 -3.05 -13.20 -19.80
N PRO A 133 -2.95 -14.45 -19.34
CA PRO A 133 -3.04 -14.76 -17.93
C PRO A 133 -1.83 -14.23 -17.15
N PHE A 134 -2.00 -14.11 -15.84
CA PHE A 134 -0.95 -13.72 -14.91
C PHE A 134 -0.50 -14.91 -14.09
N TYR A 135 0.79 -14.96 -13.79
CA TYR A 135 1.37 -15.90 -12.83
C TYR A 135 1.70 -15.13 -11.56
N ILE A 136 0.84 -15.27 -10.55
CA ILE A 136 0.84 -14.44 -9.35
C ILE A 136 1.27 -15.28 -8.14
N ARG A 137 2.09 -14.72 -7.27
CA ARG A 137 2.47 -15.39 -6.03
C ARG A 137 1.31 -15.46 -5.05
N CYS A 138 1.07 -16.66 -4.50
CA CYS A 138 0.09 -16.86 -3.47
C CYS A 138 0.65 -17.85 -2.43
N GLY A 139 1.28 -17.32 -1.39
CA GLY A 139 2.01 -18.15 -0.43
C GLY A 139 3.21 -18.86 -1.07
N SER A 140 3.21 -20.21 -1.04
CA SER A 140 4.28 -21.05 -1.57
C SER A 140 4.10 -21.47 -3.03
N TYR A 141 3.01 -21.09 -3.67
CA TYR A 141 2.69 -21.47 -5.07
C TYR A 141 2.43 -20.24 -5.93
N THR A 142 2.49 -20.43 -7.26
CA THR A 142 2.30 -19.37 -8.26
C THR A 142 1.23 -19.82 -9.25
N PRO A 143 -0.05 -19.65 -8.91
CA PRO A 143 -1.14 -20.03 -9.80
C PRO A 143 -1.21 -19.14 -11.04
N GLU A 144 -1.73 -19.71 -12.11
CA GLU A 144 -2.22 -18.96 -13.25
C GLU A 144 -3.60 -18.39 -12.92
N VAL A 145 -3.75 -17.07 -13.11
CA VAL A 145 -5.00 -16.34 -12.81
C VAL A 145 -5.38 -15.41 -13.95
N ASN A 146 -6.68 -15.13 -14.06
CA ASN A 146 -7.16 -14.16 -15.05
C ASN A 146 -6.93 -12.73 -14.52
N GLY A 147 -6.53 -11.83 -15.43
CA GLY A 147 -6.47 -10.41 -15.19
C GLY A 147 -7.68 -9.68 -15.76
N PHE A 148 -8.12 -8.65 -15.06
CA PHE A 148 -9.23 -7.79 -15.44
C PHE A 148 -8.84 -6.33 -15.21
N ILE A 149 -9.02 -5.49 -16.22
CA ILE A 149 -9.00 -4.04 -16.06
C ILE A 149 -10.35 -3.67 -15.44
N GLU A 150 -10.34 -3.10 -14.27
CA GLU A 150 -11.51 -2.58 -13.57
C GLU A 150 -11.51 -1.07 -13.65
N THR A 151 -12.67 -0.47 -13.95
CA THR A 151 -12.86 0.98 -14.08
C THR A 151 -13.75 1.47 -12.95
N LEU A 152 -13.21 2.33 -12.07
CA LEU A 152 -13.93 2.92 -10.95
C LEU A 152 -14.78 4.12 -11.39
N PRO A 153 -15.73 4.62 -10.56
CA PRO A 153 -16.64 5.70 -10.94
C PRO A 153 -15.95 7.01 -11.35
N ASN A 154 -14.75 7.28 -10.82
CA ASN A 154 -13.95 8.46 -11.20
C ASN A 154 -13.13 8.26 -12.49
N GLY A 155 -13.29 7.11 -13.18
CA GLY A 155 -12.55 6.77 -14.40
C GLY A 155 -11.17 6.16 -14.16
N THR A 156 -10.77 5.93 -12.91
CA THR A 156 -9.50 5.27 -12.60
C THR A 156 -9.54 3.80 -13.05
N GLU A 157 -8.57 3.41 -13.87
CA GLU A 157 -8.41 2.05 -14.35
C GLU A 157 -7.20 1.38 -13.69
N TYR A 158 -7.34 0.12 -13.34
CA TYR A 158 -6.26 -0.71 -12.80
C TYR A 158 -6.49 -2.19 -13.12
N VAL A 159 -5.43 -2.99 -13.02
CA VAL A 159 -5.51 -4.44 -13.22
C VAL A 159 -5.73 -5.12 -11.88
N ALA A 160 -6.83 -5.84 -11.75
CA ALA A 160 -7.06 -6.81 -10.70
C ALA A 160 -6.93 -8.24 -11.23
N VAL A 161 -6.44 -9.16 -10.39
CA VAL A 161 -6.29 -10.58 -10.77
C VAL A 161 -7.08 -11.47 -9.82
N TYR A 162 -7.85 -12.39 -10.39
CA TYR A 162 -8.67 -13.34 -9.63
C TYR A 162 -9.26 -14.43 -10.52
N ASN A 163 -9.66 -15.53 -9.89
CA ASN A 163 -10.55 -16.51 -10.49
C ASN A 163 -11.98 -16.22 -10.00
N ARG A 164 -12.93 -16.13 -10.92
CA ARG A 164 -14.34 -15.85 -10.58
C ARG A 164 -14.98 -16.87 -9.63
N GLU A 165 -14.39 -18.04 -9.52
CA GLU A 165 -14.80 -19.11 -8.60
C GLU A 165 -14.15 -18.99 -7.21
N GLY A 166 -13.43 -17.88 -6.94
CA GLY A 166 -12.72 -17.63 -5.68
C GLY A 166 -13.63 -17.47 -4.46
N THR A 167 -12.98 -17.29 -3.31
CA THR A 167 -13.58 -17.38 -1.96
C THR A 167 -14.64 -16.32 -1.64
N MET A 168 -14.77 -15.26 -2.42
CA MET A 168 -15.73 -14.16 -2.19
C MET A 168 -16.70 -14.00 -3.37
N LYS A 169 -17.26 -15.13 -3.83
CA LYS A 169 -18.17 -15.15 -4.97
C LYS A 169 -19.46 -14.35 -4.72
N ASN A 170 -20.05 -14.52 -3.55
CA ASN A 170 -21.25 -13.80 -3.12
C ASN A 170 -21.07 -13.35 -1.68
N THR A 171 -21.39 -12.09 -1.38
CA THR A 171 -21.31 -11.52 -0.03
C THR A 171 -22.59 -10.80 0.33
N ASP A 172 -22.78 -10.57 1.63
CA ASP A 172 -23.68 -9.53 2.08
C ASP A 172 -23.19 -8.16 1.60
N LYS A 173 -24.06 -7.17 1.65
CA LYS A 173 -23.75 -5.80 1.31
C LYS A 173 -22.91 -5.16 2.42
N TYR A 174 -21.70 -4.73 2.11
CA TYR A 174 -20.88 -3.91 2.99
C TYR A 174 -21.34 -2.45 2.88
N ILE A 175 -21.59 -1.80 4.00
CA ILE A 175 -21.94 -0.37 4.06
C ILE A 175 -20.78 0.33 4.76
N VAL A 176 -20.09 1.22 4.06
CA VAL A 176 -18.91 1.90 4.58
C VAL A 176 -19.36 2.98 5.58
N PRO A 177 -18.97 2.88 6.87
CA PRO A 177 -19.35 3.87 7.86
C PRO A 177 -18.71 5.23 7.60
N GLU A 178 -19.27 6.30 8.16
CA GLU A 178 -18.67 7.62 8.16
C GLU A 178 -17.23 7.59 8.70
N ASN A 179 -16.34 8.36 8.07
CA ASN A 179 -14.90 8.41 8.39
C ASN A 179 -14.16 7.07 8.24
N HIS A 180 -14.72 6.12 7.51
CA HIS A 180 -14.07 4.85 7.19
C HIS A 180 -14.00 4.64 5.67
N TYR A 181 -13.14 3.74 5.29
CA TYR A 181 -12.85 3.38 3.90
C TYR A 181 -12.83 1.87 3.72
N PHE A 182 -13.14 1.44 2.49
CA PHE A 182 -13.12 0.03 2.11
C PHE A 182 -12.02 -0.23 1.08
N PHE A 183 -11.11 -1.12 1.40
CA PHE A 183 -9.91 -1.41 0.63
C PHE A 183 -9.89 -2.83 0.10
N LEU A 184 -9.43 -3.01 -1.13
CA LEU A 184 -9.17 -4.33 -1.73
C LEU A 184 -7.71 -4.46 -2.16
N GLY A 185 -7.19 -5.69 -2.14
CA GLY A 185 -5.95 -6.03 -2.82
C GLY A 185 -6.20 -6.26 -4.30
N ASP A 186 -5.26 -5.88 -5.15
CA ASP A 186 -5.35 -6.11 -6.59
C ASP A 186 -5.25 -7.61 -6.91
N ASN A 187 -4.52 -8.38 -6.10
CA ASN A 187 -4.56 -9.84 -6.08
C ASN A 187 -5.73 -10.32 -5.19
N ARG A 188 -6.92 -10.37 -5.75
CA ARG A 188 -8.17 -10.63 -5.03
C ARG A 188 -8.18 -11.92 -4.23
N ASP A 189 -7.65 -13.00 -4.81
CA ASP A 189 -7.70 -14.33 -4.18
C ASP A 189 -6.65 -14.50 -3.08
N CYS A 190 -5.57 -13.70 -3.11
CA CYS A 190 -4.45 -13.76 -2.16
C CYS A 190 -4.29 -12.49 -1.33
N SER A 191 -5.38 -11.76 -1.13
CA SER A 191 -5.41 -10.55 -0.32
C SER A 191 -6.30 -10.73 0.91
N LYS A 192 -5.72 -10.39 2.06
CA LYS A 192 -6.45 -10.15 3.29
C LYS A 192 -6.75 -8.65 3.36
N ASP A 193 -8.01 -8.27 3.15
CA ASP A 193 -8.45 -6.87 2.99
C ASP A 193 -9.81 -6.62 3.64
N SER A 194 -10.48 -5.52 3.29
CA SER A 194 -11.73 -5.09 3.95
C SER A 194 -12.88 -6.07 3.85
N ARG A 195 -12.84 -7.03 2.94
CA ARG A 195 -13.81 -8.13 2.86
C ARG A 195 -13.83 -8.98 4.14
N PHE A 196 -12.72 -9.02 4.85
CA PHE A 196 -12.55 -9.77 6.10
C PHE A 196 -12.76 -8.85 7.30
N LEU A 197 -14.03 -8.65 7.70
CA LEU A 197 -14.42 -7.70 8.75
C LEU A 197 -13.72 -7.96 10.10
N SER A 198 -13.39 -9.22 10.41
CA SER A 198 -12.73 -9.60 11.66
C SER A 198 -11.23 -9.33 11.64
N SER A 199 -10.63 -8.98 10.50
CA SER A 199 -9.18 -8.80 10.37
C SER A 199 -8.74 -7.44 9.85
N VAL A 200 -9.32 -6.93 8.78
CA VAL A 200 -9.07 -5.59 8.25
C VAL A 200 -10.33 -4.75 8.38
N GLY A 201 -11.44 -5.22 7.78
CA GLY A 201 -12.71 -4.54 7.84
C GLY A 201 -12.64 -3.10 7.32
N TYR A 202 -13.45 -2.23 7.90
CA TYR A 202 -13.45 -0.82 7.56
C TYR A 202 -12.28 -0.10 8.23
N VAL A 203 -11.51 0.65 7.45
CA VAL A 203 -10.31 1.35 7.92
C VAL A 203 -10.67 2.80 8.24
N SER A 204 -10.48 3.21 9.48
CA SER A 204 -10.71 4.59 9.91
C SER A 204 -9.78 5.57 9.20
N LYS A 205 -10.28 6.77 8.93
CA LYS A 205 -9.51 7.90 8.39
C LYS A 205 -8.23 8.17 9.19
N GLU A 206 -8.26 8.02 10.50
CA GLU A 206 -7.10 8.21 11.38
C GLU A 206 -5.98 7.20 11.10
N ASN A 207 -6.33 5.97 10.69
CA ASN A 207 -5.39 4.90 10.41
C ASN A 207 -4.60 5.08 9.10
N LEU A 208 -5.02 6.00 8.22
CA LEU A 208 -4.32 6.25 6.96
C LEU A 208 -2.92 6.81 7.23
N VAL A 209 -1.91 6.21 6.61
CA VAL A 209 -0.51 6.63 6.72
C VAL A 209 -0.13 7.55 5.57
N GLY A 210 -0.56 7.25 4.35
CA GLY A 210 -0.31 8.07 3.16
C GLY A 210 -0.58 7.33 1.85
N ASN A 211 -0.41 8.04 0.75
CA ASN A 211 -0.62 7.56 -0.62
C ASN A 211 0.70 7.09 -1.23
N ALA A 212 0.74 5.89 -1.79
CA ALA A 212 1.90 5.38 -2.53
C ALA A 212 2.00 6.09 -3.88
N LYS A 213 3.15 6.74 -4.12
CA LYS A 213 3.33 7.58 -5.31
C LYS A 213 4.26 6.98 -6.35
N MET A 214 5.29 6.24 -5.92
CA MET A 214 6.32 5.80 -6.84
C MET A 214 7.07 4.57 -6.31
N ILE A 215 7.42 3.66 -7.21
CA ILE A 215 8.40 2.61 -6.95
C ILE A 215 9.78 3.19 -7.23
N PHE A 216 10.62 3.32 -6.21
CA PHE A 216 11.97 3.87 -6.41
C PHE A 216 13.04 2.80 -6.60
N PHE A 217 12.75 1.56 -6.19
CA PHE A 217 13.64 0.42 -6.34
C PHE A 217 12.84 -0.88 -6.37
N SER A 218 13.28 -1.85 -7.18
CA SER A 218 12.64 -3.17 -7.25
C SER A 218 13.67 -4.27 -7.44
N ASN A 219 13.59 -5.31 -6.59
CA ASN A 219 14.40 -6.51 -6.79
C ASN A 219 13.57 -7.77 -6.52
N ASP A 220 13.79 -8.80 -7.33
CA ASP A 220 13.22 -10.11 -7.06
C ASP A 220 14.01 -10.80 -5.95
N THR A 221 13.37 -10.91 -4.79
CA THR A 221 14.00 -11.54 -3.61
C THR A 221 14.17 -13.05 -3.74
N MET A 222 13.46 -13.68 -4.68
CA MET A 222 13.64 -15.11 -4.98
C MET A 222 14.89 -15.36 -5.83
N SER A 223 15.16 -14.47 -6.79
CA SER A 223 16.33 -14.57 -7.68
C SER A 223 17.62 -14.11 -7.00
N GLY A 224 17.54 -13.33 -5.92
CA GLY A 224 18.74 -12.91 -5.19
C GLY A 224 18.53 -11.88 -4.08
N SER A 225 19.46 -11.88 -3.14
CA SER A 225 19.56 -10.84 -2.12
C SER A 225 20.19 -9.58 -2.70
N ILE A 226 19.72 -8.40 -2.29
CA ILE A 226 20.30 -7.11 -2.65
C ILE A 226 21.81 -6.99 -2.33
N PHE A 227 22.29 -7.76 -1.33
CA PHE A 227 23.70 -7.79 -0.95
C PHE A 227 24.55 -8.66 -1.87
N LYS A 228 23.94 -9.48 -2.74
CA LYS A 228 24.64 -10.30 -3.73
C LYS A 228 24.71 -9.54 -5.06
N PHE A 229 25.60 -8.56 -5.15
CA PHE A 229 25.73 -7.65 -6.32
C PHE A 229 26.05 -8.41 -7.62
N TRP A 230 26.62 -9.59 -7.55
CA TRP A 230 26.88 -10.45 -8.74
C TRP A 230 25.60 -11.03 -9.36
N ASN A 231 24.47 -11.05 -8.62
CA ASN A 231 23.17 -11.52 -9.10
C ASN A 231 22.24 -10.37 -9.53
N TRP A 232 22.70 -9.13 -9.52
CA TRP A 232 21.85 -7.97 -9.81
C TRP A 232 21.25 -8.01 -11.22
N ASN A 233 21.98 -8.57 -12.20
CA ASN A 233 21.46 -8.70 -13.57
C ASN A 233 20.18 -9.54 -13.66
N GLU A 234 19.98 -10.49 -12.75
CA GLU A 234 18.81 -11.38 -12.71
C GLU A 234 17.76 -10.91 -11.72
N SER A 235 18.20 -10.26 -10.62
CA SER A 235 17.31 -9.90 -9.51
C SER A 235 16.75 -8.48 -9.63
N LEU A 236 17.43 -7.53 -10.27
CA LEU A 236 16.95 -6.17 -10.39
C LEU A 236 15.91 -6.02 -11.51
N ARG A 237 14.75 -5.47 -11.16
CA ARG A 237 13.69 -5.14 -12.09
C ARG A 237 13.81 -3.67 -12.52
N LEU A 238 14.84 -3.34 -13.33
CA LEU A 238 15.18 -1.97 -13.70
C LEU A 238 14.02 -1.19 -14.34
N LYS A 239 13.13 -1.88 -15.07
CA LYS A 239 11.95 -1.26 -15.70
C LYS A 239 10.95 -0.68 -14.71
N ARG A 240 11.02 -1.13 -13.44
CA ARG A 240 10.13 -0.65 -12.37
C ARG A 240 10.74 0.50 -11.56
N PHE A 241 11.99 0.88 -11.86
CA PHE A 241 12.63 2.00 -11.14
C PHE A 241 11.99 3.31 -11.57
N PHE A 242 11.59 4.11 -10.57
CA PHE A 242 10.91 5.40 -10.74
C PHE A 242 9.53 5.31 -11.45
N GLU A 243 8.92 4.12 -11.46
CA GLU A 243 7.56 3.92 -11.95
C GLU A 243 6.58 4.67 -11.03
N ILE A 244 5.79 5.58 -11.64
CA ILE A 244 4.76 6.34 -10.92
C ILE A 244 3.53 5.46 -10.76
N LEU A 245 3.04 5.37 -9.54
CA LEU A 245 1.82 4.64 -9.19
C LEU A 245 0.59 5.53 -9.39
N LYS A 246 -0.43 4.94 -10.01
CA LYS A 246 -1.73 5.57 -10.28
C LYS A 246 -2.85 4.73 -9.70
#